data_2962f0412110654a2fb471e6e5ecb9ef
#
_entry.id   2962f0412110654a2fb471e6e5ecb9ef
#
_cell.length_a   1.000
_cell.length_b   1.000
_cell.length_c   1.000
_cell.angle_alpha   90.00
_cell.angle_beta   90.00
_cell.angle_gamma   90.00
#
_symmetry.space_group_name_H-M   'P 1'
#
loop_
_entity.id
_entity.type
_entity.pdbx_description
1 polymer ?
#
loop_
_entity_poly.entity_id
_entity_poly.type
_entity_poly.pdbx_seq_one_letter_code
_entity_poly.pdbx_strand_id
1 'polypeptide(L)'
;MIIYNITVSVEESIKSDWLNWMITEHIPQVMSCGLFTKAKISKIITEVDANYTFAVAYSSLTIKHLHQYQVNFAQELQKKHKARYGDKAVAFRTIMETIAEF
;
A
#
# COMPACT_ATOMS: atom_id res chain seq x y z
N MET A 1 9.52 4.38 -14.50
CA MET A 1 8.98 3.59 -13.39
C MET A 1 7.88 4.38 -12.71
N ILE A 2 6.75 3.75 -12.50
CA ILE A 2 5.62 4.32 -11.78
C ILE A 2 5.60 3.76 -10.37
N ILE A 3 5.43 4.61 -9.39
CA ILE A 3 5.32 4.22 -7.99
C ILE A 3 3.88 4.50 -7.52
N TYR A 4 3.18 3.45 -7.13
CA TYR A 4 1.88 3.54 -6.51
C TYR A 4 2.07 3.42 -5.01
N ASN A 5 1.96 4.54 -4.31
CA ASN A 5 2.25 4.61 -2.89
C ASN A 5 0.95 4.79 -2.10
N ILE A 6 0.76 3.94 -1.10
CA ILE A 6 -0.36 4.04 -0.17
C ILE A 6 0.21 4.39 1.20
N THR A 7 -0.19 5.56 1.70
CA THR A 7 0.18 6.00 3.05
C THR A 7 -0.96 5.64 3.99
N VAL A 8 -0.67 4.85 5.02
CA VAL A 8 -1.68 4.32 5.93
C VAL A 8 -1.37 4.74 7.35
N SER A 9 -2.34 5.41 7.99
CA SER A 9 -2.30 5.73 9.41
C SER A 9 -3.07 4.66 10.18
N VAL A 10 -2.41 4.00 11.10
CA VAL A 10 -2.90 2.80 11.77
C VAL A 10 -2.97 3.06 13.28
N GLU A 11 -4.12 2.77 13.90
CA GLU A 11 -4.25 2.84 15.35
C GLU A 11 -3.31 1.84 16.03
N GLU A 12 -2.77 2.23 17.18
CA GLU A 12 -1.84 1.40 17.94
C GLU A 12 -2.44 0.03 18.27
N SER A 13 -3.72 -0.02 18.61
CA SER A 13 -4.42 -1.25 19.00
C SER A 13 -4.39 -2.34 17.93
N ILE A 14 -4.27 -1.99 16.65
CA ILE A 14 -4.27 -2.95 15.55
C ILE A 14 -2.93 -3.04 14.81
N LYS A 15 -1.93 -2.26 15.21
CA LYS A 15 -0.68 -2.12 14.47
C LYS A 15 0.00 -3.46 14.18
N SER A 16 0.18 -4.30 15.18
CA SER A 16 0.87 -5.58 15.01
C SER A 16 0.10 -6.54 14.13
N ASP A 17 -1.22 -6.61 14.31
CA ASP A 17 -2.09 -7.43 13.47
C ASP A 17 -2.08 -6.94 12.01
N TRP A 18 -2.17 -5.62 11.83
CA TRP A 18 -2.17 -5.00 10.51
C TRP A 18 -0.86 -5.25 9.76
N LEU A 19 0.29 -5.05 10.42
CA LEU A 19 1.60 -5.31 9.80
C LEU A 19 1.75 -6.77 9.39
N ASN A 20 1.38 -7.69 10.28
CA ASN A 20 1.45 -9.12 9.97
C ASN A 20 0.57 -9.48 8.78
N TRP A 21 -0.67 -9.02 8.78
CA TRP A 21 -1.61 -9.27 7.67
C TRP A 21 -1.12 -8.68 6.35
N MET A 22 -0.62 -7.45 6.37
CA MET A 22 -0.08 -6.81 5.17
C MET A 22 1.08 -7.59 4.57
N ILE A 23 2.02 -8.03 5.43
CA ILE A 23 3.23 -8.73 4.98
C ILE A 23 2.93 -10.15 4.53
N THR A 24 2.06 -10.87 5.24
CA THR A 24 1.82 -12.30 4.98
C THR A 24 0.70 -12.55 3.97
N GLU A 25 -0.27 -11.65 3.85
CA GLU A 25 -1.45 -11.87 3.00
C GLU A 25 -1.68 -10.80 1.96
N HIS A 26 -1.84 -9.54 2.38
CA HIS A 26 -2.35 -8.50 1.48
C HIS A 26 -1.35 -8.10 0.40
N ILE A 27 -0.12 -7.74 0.78
CA ILE A 27 0.91 -7.38 -0.21
C ILE A 27 1.21 -8.53 -1.16
N PRO A 28 1.38 -9.79 -0.69
CA PRO A 28 1.51 -10.92 -1.61
C PRO A 28 0.34 -11.08 -2.58
N GLN A 29 -0.90 -10.85 -2.13
CA GLN A 29 -2.06 -10.89 -3.03
C GLN A 29 -2.01 -9.81 -4.10
N VAL A 30 -1.64 -8.58 -3.72
CA VAL A 30 -1.46 -7.49 -4.69
C VAL A 30 -0.39 -7.87 -5.71
N MET A 31 0.74 -8.40 -5.25
CA MET A 31 1.84 -8.79 -6.13
C MET A 31 1.49 -9.95 -7.06
N SER A 32 0.57 -10.82 -6.65
CA SER A 32 0.14 -11.98 -7.45
C SER A 32 -0.56 -11.58 -8.75
N CYS A 33 -1.03 -10.34 -8.88
CA CYS A 33 -1.65 -9.88 -10.14
C CYS A 33 -0.64 -9.76 -11.30
N GLY A 34 0.66 -9.72 -11.00
CA GLY A 34 1.72 -9.67 -12.01
C GLY A 34 1.95 -8.31 -12.64
N LEU A 35 1.30 -7.26 -12.15
CA LEU A 35 1.37 -5.90 -12.73
C LEU A 35 2.40 -5.00 -12.03
N PHE A 36 2.94 -5.44 -10.90
CA PHE A 36 3.98 -4.73 -10.17
C PHE A 36 5.27 -5.54 -10.17
N THR A 37 6.41 -4.86 -10.24
CA THR A 37 7.73 -5.50 -10.24
C THR A 37 8.29 -5.71 -8.84
N LYS A 38 7.93 -4.83 -7.90
CA LYS A 38 8.33 -4.95 -6.51
C LYS A 38 7.38 -4.15 -5.62
N ALA A 39 7.42 -4.47 -4.32
CA ALA A 39 6.73 -3.72 -3.29
C ALA A 39 7.62 -3.60 -2.07
N LYS A 40 7.43 -2.52 -1.32
CA LYS A 40 8.05 -2.39 -0.01
C LYS A 40 7.11 -1.70 0.95
N ILE A 41 7.21 -2.06 2.23
CA ILE A 41 6.51 -1.38 3.30
C ILE A 41 7.54 -0.71 4.21
N SER A 42 7.31 0.56 4.53
CA SER A 42 8.22 1.35 5.35
C SER A 42 7.44 2.06 6.44
N LYS A 43 8.05 2.18 7.61
CA LYS A 43 7.50 3.02 8.66
C LYS A 43 7.92 4.46 8.42
N ILE A 44 6.96 5.38 8.45
CA ILE A 44 7.28 6.81 8.40
C ILE A 44 7.68 7.24 9.81
N ILE A 45 8.88 7.74 9.93
CA ILE A 45 9.43 8.20 11.22
C ILE A 45 9.04 9.65 11.42
N THR A 46 8.28 9.93 12.48
CA THR A 46 7.83 11.27 12.84
C THR A 46 7.80 11.40 14.35
N GLU A 47 8.03 12.61 14.85
CA GLU A 47 8.13 12.86 16.28
C GLU A 47 6.78 13.07 16.98
N VAL A 48 5.69 13.20 16.22
CA VAL A 48 4.41 13.72 16.73
C VAL A 48 3.22 12.80 16.46
N ASP A 49 3.42 11.51 16.17
CA ASP A 49 2.31 10.62 15.83
C ASP A 49 1.67 9.98 17.07
N ALA A 50 0.40 10.27 17.26
CA ALA A 50 -0.47 9.48 18.12
C ALA A 50 -0.80 8.12 17.47
N ASN A 51 -0.67 8.02 16.15
CA ASN A 51 -0.88 6.80 15.35
C ASN A 51 0.42 6.43 14.65
N TYR A 52 0.48 5.17 14.21
CA TYR A 52 1.60 4.68 13.42
C TYR A 52 1.30 4.88 11.93
N THR A 53 2.24 5.48 11.21
CA THR A 53 2.08 5.75 9.77
C THR A 53 3.08 4.94 8.96
N PHE A 54 2.58 4.30 7.92
CA PHE A 54 3.36 3.44 7.04
C PHE A 54 3.18 3.84 5.59
N ALA A 55 4.19 3.60 4.77
CA ALA A 55 4.11 3.76 3.32
C ALA A 55 4.28 2.39 2.67
N VAL A 56 3.33 2.01 1.83
CA VAL A 56 3.39 0.79 1.03
C VAL A 56 3.55 1.20 -0.42
N ALA A 57 4.71 0.96 -1.00
CA ALA A 57 5.05 1.40 -2.35
C ALA A 57 5.14 0.22 -3.30
N TYR A 58 4.32 0.26 -4.35
CA TYR A 58 4.33 -0.72 -5.43
C TYR A 58 4.94 -0.09 -6.67
N SER A 59 5.91 -0.77 -7.28
CA SER A 59 6.55 -0.29 -8.50
C SER A 59 5.97 -0.97 -9.73
N SER A 60 5.61 -0.19 -10.73
CA SER A 60 5.08 -0.65 -12.01
C SER A 60 5.94 -0.13 -13.15
N LEU A 61 6.13 -0.92 -14.20
CA LEU A 61 6.91 -0.50 -15.36
C LEU A 61 6.26 0.64 -16.13
N THR A 62 4.94 0.66 -16.21
CA THR A 62 4.19 1.65 -16.98
C THR A 62 2.92 2.08 -16.26
N ILE A 63 2.42 3.26 -16.62
CA ILE A 63 1.12 3.73 -16.13
C ILE A 63 -0.02 2.81 -16.60
N LYS A 64 0.13 2.17 -17.74
CA LYS A 64 -0.86 1.21 -18.27
C LYS A 64 -1.01 0.01 -17.32
N HIS A 65 0.10 -0.53 -16.82
CA HIS A 65 0.05 -1.63 -15.85
C HIS A 65 -0.66 -1.22 -14.54
N LEU A 66 -0.36 -0.03 -14.04
CA LEU A 66 -1.06 0.51 -12.88
C LEU A 66 -2.56 0.64 -13.15
N HIS A 67 -2.93 1.15 -14.31
CA HIS A 67 -4.33 1.32 -14.69
C HIS A 67 -5.07 -0.03 -14.76
N GLN A 68 -4.42 -1.05 -15.31
CA GLN A 68 -4.96 -2.41 -15.32
C GLN A 68 -5.20 -2.94 -13.91
N TYR A 69 -4.27 -2.67 -12.98
CA TYR A 69 -4.46 -3.03 -11.58
C TYR A 69 -5.67 -2.32 -10.99
N GLN A 70 -5.78 -1.00 -11.19
CA GLN A 70 -6.87 -0.20 -10.63
C GLN A 70 -8.23 -0.66 -11.14
N VAL A 71 -8.34 -1.04 -12.40
CA VAL A 71 -9.60 -1.47 -13.02
C VAL A 71 -9.98 -2.89 -12.60
N ASN A 72 -9.02 -3.82 -12.55
CA ASN A 72 -9.30 -5.24 -12.43
C ASN A 72 -9.13 -5.83 -11.02
N PHE A 73 -8.32 -5.22 -10.16
CA PHE A 73 -7.94 -5.84 -8.89
C PHE A 73 -8.14 -4.96 -7.67
N ALA A 74 -7.94 -3.64 -7.79
CA ALA A 74 -7.87 -2.75 -6.64
C ALA A 74 -9.13 -2.76 -5.77
N GLN A 75 -10.29 -2.76 -6.39
CA GLN A 75 -11.56 -2.65 -5.66
C GLN A 75 -11.76 -3.79 -4.68
N GLU A 76 -11.53 -5.03 -5.11
CA GLU A 76 -11.69 -6.21 -4.27
C GLU A 76 -10.66 -6.23 -3.12
N LEU A 77 -9.42 -5.88 -3.43
CA LEU A 77 -8.36 -5.85 -2.42
C LEU A 77 -8.56 -4.74 -1.39
N GLN A 78 -9.05 -3.58 -1.82
CA GLN A 78 -9.39 -2.48 -0.91
C GLN A 78 -10.57 -2.84 -0.01
N LYS A 79 -11.57 -3.55 -0.54
CA LYS A 79 -12.70 -4.05 0.26
C LYS A 79 -12.24 -4.98 1.38
N LYS A 80 -11.31 -5.87 1.09
CA LYS A 80 -10.76 -6.79 2.11
C LYS A 80 -10.09 -6.03 3.25
N HIS A 81 -9.29 -5.03 2.91
CA HIS A 81 -8.63 -4.18 3.90
C HIS A 81 -9.65 -3.43 4.76
N LYS A 82 -10.64 -2.82 4.13
CA LYS A 82 -11.68 -2.06 4.83
C LYS A 82 -12.56 -2.95 5.69
N ALA A 83 -12.90 -4.13 5.21
CA ALA A 83 -13.71 -5.09 5.98
C ALA A 83 -12.99 -5.55 7.25
N ARG A 84 -11.66 -5.67 7.18
CA ARG A 84 -10.86 -6.15 8.32
C ARG A 84 -10.58 -5.06 9.35
N TYR A 85 -10.28 -3.84 8.92
CA TYR A 85 -9.80 -2.78 9.81
C TYR A 85 -10.70 -1.56 9.91
N GLY A 86 -11.59 -1.36 8.95
CA GLY A 86 -12.51 -0.21 8.97
C GLY A 86 -11.77 1.12 9.08
N ASP A 87 -12.22 1.95 10.00
CA ASP A 87 -11.65 3.28 10.22
C ASP A 87 -10.39 3.29 11.10
N LYS A 88 -9.97 2.13 11.59
CA LYS A 88 -8.74 1.99 12.39
C LYS A 88 -7.47 2.06 11.55
N ALA A 89 -7.59 1.94 10.23
CA ALA A 89 -6.51 2.11 9.29
C ALA A 89 -7.00 3.00 8.15
N VAL A 90 -6.50 4.24 8.09
CA VAL A 90 -6.94 5.23 7.11
C VAL A 90 -5.84 5.42 6.08
N ALA A 91 -6.20 5.27 4.82
CA ALA A 91 -5.24 5.28 3.72
C ALA A 91 -5.53 6.40 2.73
N PHE A 92 -4.45 6.98 2.19
CA PHE A 92 -4.53 7.80 1.00
C PHE A 92 -3.43 7.38 0.01
N ARG A 93 -3.67 7.64 -1.26
CA ARG A 93 -2.86 7.13 -2.35
C ARG A 93 -2.18 8.25 -3.12
N THR A 94 -0.93 8.00 -3.52
CA THR A 94 -0.13 8.92 -4.32
C THR A 94 0.47 8.14 -5.48
N ILE A 95 0.37 8.67 -6.68
CA ILE A 95 1.00 8.10 -7.86
C ILE A 95 2.17 8.99 -8.24
N MET A 96 3.36 8.40 -8.37
CA MET A 96 4.59 9.12 -8.70
C MET A 96 5.22 8.49 -9.92
N GLU A 97 5.80 9.33 -10.78
CA GLU A 97 6.62 8.88 -11.88
C GLU A 97 8.07 9.24 -11.59
N THR A 98 8.96 8.25 -11.68
CA THR A 98 10.39 8.49 -11.50
C THR A 98 10.90 9.36 -12.64
N ILE A 99 11.51 10.50 -12.30
CA ILE A 99 12.08 11.43 -13.28
C ILE A 99 13.56 11.13 -13.49
N ALA A 100 14.28 10.87 -12.39
CA ALA A 100 15.71 10.59 -12.44
C ALA A 100 16.13 9.75 -11.25
N GLU A 101 17.11 8.91 -11.46
CA GLU A 101 17.78 8.12 -10.40
C GLU A 101 19.27 8.44 -10.44
N PHE A 102 19.92 8.40 -9.30
CA PHE A 102 21.33 8.75 -9.18
C PHE A 102 22.15 7.63 -8.58
#